data_8b8c54a9964936d357cf31d1be45e386
#
_entry.id   8b8c54a9964936d357cf31d1be45e386
#
_cell.length_a   1.000
_cell.length_b   1.000
_cell.length_c   1.000
_cell.angle_alpha   90.00
_cell.angle_beta   90.00
_cell.angle_gamma   90.00
#
_symmetry.space_group_name_H-M   'P 1'
#
loop_
_entity.id
_entity.type
_entity.pdbx_description
1 polymer ?
#
loop_
_entity_poly.entity_id
_entity_poly.type
_entity_poly.pdbx_seq_one_letter_code
_entity_poly.pdbx_strand_id
1 'polypeptide(L)'
;MDNPISTTIVVSPSPQQANFNNKLHGGELLKLLDQVASATSRRFSRLYCITAKVIEVQYLEPIDIGCLLSIRGEVIKVGRTSMTIDIVAVTENIETSNQVKCITAQFLMV
;
A
#
# COMPACT_ATOMS: atom_id res chain seq x y z
N MET A 1 -15.23 10.20 -19.01
CA MET A 1 -14.13 10.54 -18.07
C MET A 1 -13.48 9.24 -17.62
N ASP A 2 -12.18 9.15 -17.81
CA ASP A 2 -11.45 7.93 -17.44
C ASP A 2 -11.34 7.81 -15.93
N ASN A 3 -11.49 6.59 -15.44
CA ASN A 3 -11.29 6.31 -14.03
C ASN A 3 -9.80 6.22 -13.72
N PRO A 4 -9.38 6.66 -12.53
CA PRO A 4 -7.96 6.59 -12.17
C PRO A 4 -7.49 5.14 -12.06
N ILE A 5 -6.26 4.87 -12.53
CA ILE A 5 -5.64 3.54 -12.42
C ILE A 5 -4.76 3.43 -11.17
N SER A 6 -4.49 4.54 -10.51
CA SER A 6 -3.62 4.53 -9.32
C SER A 6 -4.20 5.39 -8.21
N THR A 7 -3.82 5.05 -6.99
CA THR A 7 -4.16 5.79 -5.78
C THR A 7 -2.93 5.82 -4.89
N THR A 8 -2.65 6.99 -4.33
CA THR A 8 -1.54 7.16 -3.39
C THR A 8 -2.07 7.75 -2.09
N ILE A 9 -1.68 7.16 -0.98
CA ILE A 9 -1.92 7.75 0.34
C ILE A 9 -0.59 8.09 0.99
N VAL A 10 -0.58 9.10 1.83
CA VAL A 10 0.59 9.48 2.63
C VAL A 10 0.17 9.47 4.08
N VAL A 11 0.88 8.69 4.89
CA VAL A 11 0.59 8.55 6.32
C VAL A 11 1.86 8.69 7.12
N SER A 12 1.73 8.97 8.40
CA SER A 12 2.85 8.96 9.35
C SER A 12 2.54 7.91 10.41
N PRO A 13 3.29 6.80 10.46
CA PRO A 13 3.04 5.76 11.46
C PRO A 13 3.17 6.29 12.88
N SER A 14 2.21 5.95 13.72
CA SER A 14 2.15 6.40 15.12
C SER A 14 2.79 5.39 16.06
N PRO A 15 3.16 5.80 17.29
CA PRO A 15 3.73 4.88 18.27
C PRO A 15 2.85 3.67 18.60
N GLN A 16 1.54 3.80 18.47
CA GLN A 16 0.59 2.70 18.71
C GLN A 16 0.73 1.58 17.68
N GLN A 17 1.31 1.87 16.53
CA GLN A 17 1.51 0.92 15.44
C GLN A 17 2.90 0.26 15.47
N ALA A 18 3.69 0.55 16.51
CA ALA A 18 5.07 0.10 16.60
C ALA A 18 5.18 -1.34 17.09
N ASN A 19 6.22 -2.03 16.62
CA ASN A 19 6.65 -3.31 17.17
C ASN A 19 7.68 -3.09 18.30
N PHE A 20 8.31 -4.18 18.78
CA PHE A 20 9.32 -4.12 19.85
C PHE A 20 10.51 -3.23 19.51
N ASN A 21 10.86 -3.14 18.24
CA ASN A 21 12.03 -2.38 17.79
C ASN A 21 11.70 -0.96 17.38
N ASN A 22 10.54 -0.46 17.77
CA ASN A 22 10.06 0.88 17.44
C ASN A 22 9.94 1.12 15.93
N LYS A 23 9.61 0.07 15.20
CA LYS A 23 9.32 0.11 13.76
C LYS A 23 7.85 -0.16 13.54
N LEU A 24 7.32 0.19 12.38
CA LEU A 24 5.92 -0.12 12.04
C LEU A 24 5.71 -1.64 12.07
N HIS A 25 4.68 -2.06 12.81
CA HIS A 25 4.32 -3.48 12.92
C HIS A 25 3.86 -4.01 11.57
N GLY A 26 4.34 -5.22 11.20
CA GLY A 26 4.02 -5.81 9.90
C GLY A 26 2.52 -5.95 9.62
N GLY A 27 1.74 -6.31 10.62
CA GLY A 27 0.28 -6.40 10.48
C GLY A 27 -0.39 -5.06 10.22
N GLU A 28 0.11 -4.00 10.87
CA GLU A 28 -0.39 -2.64 10.63
C GLU A 28 -0.05 -2.18 9.23
N LEU A 29 1.15 -2.49 8.75
CA LEU A 29 1.55 -2.18 7.39
C LEU A 29 0.66 -2.91 6.39
N LEU A 30 0.43 -4.21 6.60
CA LEU A 30 -0.42 -5.01 5.71
C LEU A 30 -1.84 -4.44 5.65
N LYS A 31 -2.37 -3.96 6.76
CA LYS A 31 -3.67 -3.29 6.81
C LYS A 31 -3.71 -2.04 5.93
N LEU A 32 -2.64 -1.24 5.97
CA LEU A 32 -2.52 -0.05 5.12
C LEU A 32 -2.46 -0.43 3.64
N LEU A 33 -1.73 -1.49 3.30
CA LEU A 33 -1.66 -1.98 1.92
C LEU A 33 -3.04 -2.44 1.43
N ASP A 34 -3.78 -3.14 2.28
CA ASP A 34 -5.13 -3.59 1.95
C ASP A 34 -6.07 -2.41 1.71
N GLN A 35 -5.97 -1.35 2.51
CA GLN A 35 -6.77 -0.14 2.33
C GLN A 35 -6.46 0.53 0.99
N VAL A 36 -5.19 0.58 0.59
CA VAL A 36 -4.81 1.16 -0.70
C VAL A 36 -5.29 0.28 -1.85
N ALA A 37 -5.17 -1.03 -1.73
CA ALA A 37 -5.68 -1.96 -2.75
C ALA A 37 -7.18 -1.80 -2.94
N SER A 38 -7.91 -1.71 -1.83
CA SER A 38 -9.37 -1.50 -1.85
C SER A 38 -9.74 -0.18 -2.51
N ALA A 39 -9.09 0.91 -2.10
CA ALA A 39 -9.37 2.24 -2.67
C ALA A 39 -9.04 2.28 -4.16
N THR A 40 -7.91 1.70 -4.56
CA THR A 40 -7.48 1.68 -5.96
C THR A 40 -8.48 0.93 -6.83
N SER A 41 -8.87 -0.28 -6.40
CA SER A 41 -9.79 -1.11 -7.17
C SER A 41 -11.19 -0.49 -7.29
N ARG A 42 -11.66 0.11 -6.20
CA ARG A 42 -13.00 0.74 -6.18
C ARG A 42 -13.05 2.01 -7.02
N ARG A 43 -12.00 2.82 -6.98
CA ARG A 43 -11.91 4.02 -7.81
C ARG A 43 -11.83 3.69 -9.29
N PHE A 44 -11.14 2.62 -9.63
CA PHE A 44 -11.01 2.16 -11.02
C PHE A 44 -12.32 1.57 -11.53
N SER A 45 -12.89 0.62 -10.79
CA SER A 45 -14.07 -0.13 -11.24
C SER A 45 -15.40 0.58 -10.98
N ARG A 46 -15.43 1.49 -10.00
CA ARG A 46 -16.65 2.12 -9.48
C ARG A 46 -17.61 1.11 -8.85
N LEU A 47 -17.07 -0.04 -8.43
CA LEU A 47 -17.80 -1.11 -7.79
C LEU A 47 -17.16 -1.44 -6.45
N TYR A 48 -17.94 -2.05 -5.57
CA TYR A 48 -17.40 -2.58 -4.32
C TYR A 48 -16.52 -3.77 -4.63
N CYS A 49 -15.29 -3.74 -4.14
CA CYS A 49 -14.32 -4.81 -4.34
C CYS A 49 -13.77 -5.28 -3.00
N ILE A 50 -13.50 -6.57 -2.91
CA ILE A 50 -12.90 -7.17 -1.73
C ILE A 50 -11.57 -7.84 -2.10
N THR A 51 -10.71 -7.98 -1.11
CA THR A 51 -9.44 -8.69 -1.27
C THR A 51 -9.71 -10.19 -1.34
N ALA A 52 -9.41 -10.78 -2.47
CA ALA A 52 -9.54 -12.23 -2.64
C ALA A 52 -8.26 -12.95 -2.25
N LYS A 53 -7.10 -12.33 -2.52
CA LYS A 53 -5.81 -12.96 -2.31
C LYS A 53 -4.72 -11.92 -2.23
N VAL A 54 -3.79 -12.10 -1.32
CA VAL A 54 -2.51 -11.40 -1.33
C VAL A 54 -1.54 -12.28 -2.11
N ILE A 55 -1.17 -11.84 -3.31
CA ILE A 55 -0.37 -12.67 -4.21
C ILE A 55 1.08 -12.72 -3.72
N GLU A 56 1.61 -11.57 -3.34
CA GLU A 56 2.99 -11.45 -2.91
C GLU A 56 3.14 -10.23 -2.01
N VAL A 57 4.00 -10.34 -0.99
CA VAL A 57 4.44 -9.22 -0.17
C VAL A 57 5.93 -9.40 0.06
N GLN A 58 6.73 -8.38 -0.29
CA GLN A 58 8.15 -8.37 -0.03
C GLN A 58 8.49 -7.21 0.89
N TYR A 59 8.99 -7.51 2.07
CA TYR A 59 9.47 -6.53 3.04
C TYR A 59 10.94 -6.27 2.74
N LEU A 60 11.26 -5.05 2.30
CA LEU A 60 12.61 -4.70 1.86
C LEU A 60 13.39 -3.96 2.94
N GLU A 61 12.73 -3.02 3.63
CA GLU A 61 13.35 -2.20 4.67
C GLU A 61 12.36 -1.95 5.79
N PRO A 62 12.82 -1.88 7.05
CA PRO A 62 11.94 -1.53 8.16
C PRO A 62 11.46 -0.06 8.02
N ILE A 63 10.29 0.21 8.58
CA ILE A 63 9.66 1.53 8.49
C ILE A 63 9.67 2.16 9.87
N ASP A 64 10.31 3.32 9.99
CA ASP A 64 10.42 4.04 11.26
C ASP A 64 9.09 4.69 11.65
N ILE A 65 8.82 4.71 12.95
CA ILE A 65 7.70 5.46 13.48
C ILE A 65 7.97 6.95 13.29
N GLY A 66 6.95 7.68 12.83
CA GLY A 66 7.06 9.12 12.63
C GLY A 66 7.61 9.56 11.28
N CYS A 67 8.01 8.60 10.41
CA CYS A 67 8.40 8.96 9.05
C CYS A 67 7.18 9.32 8.20
N LEU A 68 7.40 9.87 7.02
CA LEU A 68 6.36 9.97 6.01
C LEU A 68 6.40 8.71 5.16
N LEU A 69 5.26 8.02 5.08
CA LEU A 69 5.11 6.78 4.32
C LEU A 69 4.11 7.01 3.20
N SER A 70 4.59 6.89 1.97
CA SER A 70 3.77 6.98 0.76
C SER A 70 3.47 5.58 0.28
N ILE A 71 2.19 5.27 0.08
CA ILE A 71 1.78 3.95 -0.40
C ILE A 71 0.97 4.16 -1.68
N ARG A 72 1.48 3.63 -2.79
CA ARG A 72 0.84 3.78 -4.09
C ARG A 72 0.37 2.43 -4.59
N GLY A 73 -0.92 2.36 -4.95
CA GLY A 73 -1.49 1.21 -5.64
C GLY A 73 -1.76 1.54 -7.10
N GLU A 74 -1.61 0.57 -7.96
CA GLU A 74 -1.85 0.72 -9.40
C GLU A 74 -2.50 -0.55 -9.95
N VAL A 75 -3.53 -0.37 -10.76
CA VAL A 75 -4.15 -1.48 -11.47
C VAL A 75 -3.23 -1.90 -12.60
N ILE A 76 -2.69 -3.12 -12.54
CA ILE A 76 -1.76 -3.63 -13.55
C ILE A 76 -2.35 -4.69 -14.45
N LYS A 77 -3.46 -5.31 -14.02
CA LYS A 77 -4.10 -6.35 -14.80
C LYS A 77 -5.58 -6.39 -14.46
N VAL A 78 -6.42 -6.49 -15.48
CA VAL A 78 -7.87 -6.60 -15.31
C VAL A 78 -8.32 -7.91 -15.95
N GLY A 79 -8.96 -8.75 -15.16
CA GLY A 79 -9.62 -9.96 -15.62
C GLY A 79 -11.11 -9.73 -15.76
N ARG A 80 -11.85 -10.80 -16.00
CA ARG A 80 -13.30 -10.74 -16.19
C ARG A 80 -14.03 -10.33 -14.90
N THR A 81 -13.61 -10.88 -13.76
CA THR A 81 -14.23 -10.64 -12.45
C THR A 81 -13.22 -10.24 -11.39
N SER A 82 -11.99 -9.94 -11.79
CA SER A 82 -10.92 -9.63 -10.87
C SER A 82 -9.97 -8.61 -11.45
N MET A 83 -9.16 -8.02 -10.58
CA MET A 83 -8.06 -7.16 -11.01
C MET A 83 -6.87 -7.34 -10.08
N THR A 84 -5.68 -7.14 -10.61
CA THR A 84 -4.45 -7.18 -9.82
C THR A 84 -3.96 -5.77 -9.55
N ILE A 85 -3.71 -5.48 -8.28
CA ILE A 85 -3.20 -4.19 -7.83
C ILE A 85 -1.76 -4.37 -7.39
N ASP A 86 -0.86 -3.62 -8.02
CA ASP A 86 0.54 -3.55 -7.62
C ASP A 86 0.71 -2.44 -6.61
N ILE A 87 1.43 -2.70 -5.51
CA ILE A 87 1.56 -1.73 -4.42
C ILE A 87 3.04 -1.55 -4.09
N VAL A 88 3.42 -0.29 -3.94
CA VAL A 88 4.77 0.11 -3.53
C VAL A 88 4.65 1.10 -2.38
N ALA A 89 5.38 0.86 -1.30
CA ALA A 89 5.47 1.80 -0.19
C ALA A 89 6.89 2.35 -0.08
N VAL A 90 6.97 3.66 0.07
CA VAL A 90 8.22 4.42 0.10
C VAL A 90 8.22 5.31 1.32
N THR A 91 9.30 5.30 2.11
CA THR A 91 9.49 6.26 3.19
C THR A 91 10.26 7.47 2.67
N GLU A 92 9.96 8.63 3.24
CA GLU A 92 10.65 9.87 2.93
C GLU A 92 11.22 10.47 4.21
N ASN A 93 12.50 10.83 4.15
CA ASN A 93 13.14 11.60 5.20
C ASN A 93 12.92 13.08 4.88
N ILE A 94 12.23 13.80 5.78
CA ILE A 94 11.83 15.19 5.53
C ILE A 94 13.06 16.09 5.40
N GLU A 95 14.10 15.82 6.18
CA GLU A 95 15.29 16.69 6.20
C GLU A 95 16.14 16.57 4.94
N THR A 96 16.30 15.34 4.44
CA THR A 96 17.19 15.06 3.32
C THR A 96 16.46 14.84 2.00
N SER A 97 15.14 14.66 2.05
CA SER A 97 14.29 14.26 0.92
C SER A 97 14.66 12.89 0.33
N ASN A 98 15.47 12.11 1.04
CA ASN A 98 15.79 10.75 0.62
C ASN A 98 14.55 9.86 0.70
N GLN A 99 14.36 9.04 -0.33
CA GLN A 99 13.27 8.09 -0.41
C GLN A 99 13.81 6.68 -0.43
N VAL A 100 13.18 5.79 0.35
CA VAL A 100 13.56 4.39 0.44
C VAL A 100 12.34 3.52 0.19
N LYS A 101 12.44 2.62 -0.78
CA LYS A 101 11.39 1.63 -1.05
C LYS A 101 11.43 0.59 0.07
N CYS A 102 10.32 0.47 0.80
CA CYS A 102 10.24 -0.38 2.00
C CYS A 102 9.47 -1.66 1.77
N ILE A 103 8.51 -1.66 0.86
CA ILE A 103 7.69 -2.84 0.58
C ILE A 103 7.17 -2.78 -0.84
N THR A 104 7.04 -3.98 -1.43
CA THR A 104 6.28 -4.19 -2.67
C THR A 104 5.28 -5.31 -2.43
N ALA A 105 4.12 -5.21 -3.07
CA ALA A 105 3.06 -6.20 -2.89
C ALA A 105 2.18 -6.27 -4.12
N GLN A 106 1.46 -7.38 -4.26
CA GLN A 106 0.42 -7.54 -5.26
C GLN A 106 -0.81 -8.16 -4.61
N PHE A 107 -1.96 -7.56 -4.87
CA PHE A 107 -3.25 -7.99 -4.34
C PHE A 107 -4.19 -8.33 -5.49
N LEU A 108 -4.93 -9.43 -5.33
CA LEU A 108 -6.01 -9.77 -6.24
C LEU A 108 -7.32 -9.29 -5.62
N MET A 109 -8.01 -8.38 -6.32
CA MET A 109 -9.29 -7.81 -5.87
C MET A 109 -10.43 -8.35 -6.74
N VAL A 110 -11.55 -8.64 -6.10
CA VAL A 110 -12.73 -9.21 -6.78
C VAL A 110 -13.98 -8.41 -6.49
#